data_6ac8d7bbe866f469afb8e5905b5a7405
#
_entry.id   6ac8d7bbe866f469afb8e5905b5a7405
#
_cell.length_a   1.000
_cell.length_b   1.000
_cell.length_c   1.000
_cell.angle_alpha   90.00
_cell.angle_beta   90.00
_cell.angle_gamma   90.00
#
_symmetry.space_group_name_H-M   'P 1'
#
loop_
_entity.id
_entity.type
_entity.pdbx_description
1 polymer ?
#
loop_
_entity_poly.entity_id
_entity_poly.type
_entity_poly.pdbx_seq_one_letter_code
_entity_poly.pdbx_strand_id
1 'polypeptide(L)' 'MDQNQDQEIFNLSIRKFLKMVGVSSQREIEQAVQKAMMGGKLQGGESFPVKCTLEIPSLGVKVPFDGEIKLK' A
#
# COMPACT_ATOMS: atom_id res chain seq x y z
N MET A 1 -26.49 16.57 13.15
CA MET A 1 -25.03 16.50 13.05
C MET A 1 -24.53 17.51 12.06
N ASP A 2 -23.48 18.23 12.42
CA ASP A 2 -22.91 19.26 11.56
C ASP A 2 -22.20 18.59 10.37
N GLN A 3 -22.45 19.09 9.15
CA GLN A 3 -21.82 18.56 7.93
C GLN A 3 -20.30 18.62 8.01
N ASN A 4 -19.74 19.63 8.68
CA ASN A 4 -18.30 19.77 8.85
C ASN A 4 -17.73 18.64 9.69
N GLN A 5 -18.43 18.22 10.75
CA GLN A 5 -17.99 17.11 11.61
C GLN A 5 -18.04 15.79 10.85
N ASP A 6 -19.08 15.57 10.04
CA ASP A 6 -19.22 14.37 9.24
C ASP A 6 -18.09 14.29 8.19
N GLN A 7 -17.74 15.43 7.60
CA GLN A 7 -16.67 15.50 6.63
C GLN A 7 -15.32 15.21 7.28
N GLU A 8 -15.10 15.71 8.50
CA GLU A 8 -13.86 15.45 9.24
C GLU A 8 -13.73 13.99 9.62
N ILE A 9 -14.82 13.39 10.10
CA ILE A 9 -14.82 11.96 10.44
C ILE A 9 -14.51 11.12 9.20
N PHE A 10 -15.11 11.46 8.10
CA PHE A 10 -14.88 10.77 6.83
C PHE A 10 -13.41 10.86 6.41
N ASN A 11 -12.87 12.06 6.40
CA ASN A 11 -11.46 12.28 6.01
C ASN A 11 -10.50 11.55 6.94
N LEU A 12 -10.76 11.59 8.25
CA LEU A 12 -9.93 10.90 9.22
C LEU A 12 -9.97 9.39 9.05
N SER A 13 -11.14 8.84 8.74
CA SER A 13 -11.26 7.39 8.53
C SER A 13 -10.49 6.95 7.29
N ILE A 14 -10.50 7.75 6.23
CA ILE A 14 -9.72 7.47 5.02
C ILE A 14 -8.23 7.48 5.35
N ARG A 15 -7.78 8.55 6.02
CA ARG A 15 -6.35 8.69 6.36
C ARG A 15 -5.87 7.57 7.28
N LYS A 16 -6.70 7.19 8.24
CA LYS A 16 -6.37 6.12 9.17
C LYS A 16 -6.19 4.81 8.43
N PHE A 17 -7.10 4.51 7.50
CA PHE A 17 -7.02 3.32 6.68
C PHE A 17 -5.76 3.34 5.81
N LEU A 18 -5.51 4.44 5.11
CA LEU A 18 -4.36 4.55 4.21
C LEU A 18 -3.04 4.49 4.97
N LYS A 19 -2.99 5.05 6.18
CA LYS A 19 -1.80 4.95 7.02
C LYS A 19 -1.52 3.49 7.39
N MET A 20 -2.56 2.76 7.77
CA MET A 20 -2.43 1.34 8.08
C MET A 20 -1.93 0.56 6.87
N VAL A 21 -2.53 0.80 5.70
CA VAL A 21 -2.13 0.12 4.47
C VAL A 21 -0.68 0.46 4.13
N GLY A 22 -0.31 1.73 4.21
CA GLY A 22 1.04 2.17 3.88
C GLY A 22 2.09 1.56 4.79
N VAL A 23 1.85 1.62 6.10
CA VAL A 23 2.80 1.07 7.08
C VAL A 23 2.94 -0.44 6.94
N SER A 24 1.79 -1.13 6.85
CA SER A 24 1.79 -2.59 6.73
C SER A 24 2.39 -3.05 5.41
N SER A 25 2.05 -2.36 4.32
CA SER A 25 2.58 -2.70 3.00
C SER A 25 4.08 -2.49 2.92
N GLN A 26 4.58 -1.40 3.52
CA GLN A 26 6.01 -1.15 3.54
C GLN A 26 6.75 -2.29 4.23
N ARG A 27 6.21 -2.75 5.36
CA ARG A 27 6.81 -3.86 6.11
C ARG A 27 6.82 -5.14 5.27
N GLU A 28 5.71 -5.43 4.59
CA GLU A 28 5.63 -6.61 3.73
C GLU A 28 6.63 -6.55 2.59
N ILE A 29 6.79 -5.38 1.97
CA ILE A 29 7.77 -5.19 0.90
C ILE A 29 9.19 -5.40 1.44
N GLU A 30 9.50 -4.78 2.57
CA GLU A 30 10.83 -4.91 3.17
C GLU A 30 11.18 -6.35 3.49
N GLN A 31 10.23 -7.09 4.08
CA GLN A 31 10.45 -8.48 4.43
C GLN A 31 10.61 -9.36 3.19
N ALA A 32 9.79 -9.10 2.15
CA ALA A 32 9.88 -9.87 0.91
C ALA A 32 11.21 -9.64 0.20
N VAL A 33 11.68 -8.39 0.17
CA VAL A 33 12.97 -8.04 -0.44
C VAL A 33 14.10 -8.68 0.34
N GLN A 34 14.08 -8.60 1.67
CA GLN A 34 15.11 -9.19 2.49
C GLN A 34 15.21 -10.70 2.28
N LYS A 35 14.07 -11.36 2.23
CA LYS A 35 14.01 -12.79 2.01
C LYS A 35 14.57 -13.16 0.63
N ALA A 36 14.21 -12.38 -0.40
CA ALA A 36 14.69 -12.61 -1.76
C ALA A 36 16.20 -12.37 -1.88
N MET A 37 16.72 -11.37 -1.17
CA MET A 37 18.17 -11.13 -1.13
C MET A 37 18.90 -12.29 -0.49
N MET A 38 18.39 -12.79 0.64
CA MET A 38 18.99 -13.92 1.34
C MET A 38 18.95 -15.19 0.50
N GLY A 39 17.91 -15.36 -0.32
CA GLY A 39 17.78 -16.52 -1.19
C GLY A 39 18.48 -16.38 -2.54
N GLY A 40 19.16 -15.27 -2.77
CA GLY A 40 19.89 -15.05 -4.02
C GLY A 40 19.02 -14.66 -5.22
N LYS A 41 17.72 -14.39 -4.99
CA LYS A 41 16.82 -13.99 -6.07
C LYS A 41 17.01 -12.54 -6.48
N LEU A 42 17.49 -11.71 -5.56
CA LEU A 42 17.78 -10.30 -5.82
C LEU A 42 19.23 -10.04 -5.49
N GLN A 43 19.87 -9.17 -6.27
CA GLN A 43 21.28 -8.82 -6.12
C GLN A 43 21.49 -7.45 -5.48
N GLY A 44 20.47 -6.61 -5.46
CA GLY A 44 20.55 -5.30 -4.82
C GLY A 44 20.52 -4.11 -5.75
N GLY A 45 20.51 -4.34 -7.05
CA GLY A 45 20.47 -3.26 -8.03
C GLY A 45 19.24 -3.26 -8.90
N GLU A 46 18.35 -4.21 -8.70
CA GLU A 46 17.19 -4.38 -9.57
C GLU A 46 16.06 -3.44 -9.23
N SER A 47 15.12 -3.34 -10.13
CA SER A 47 13.81 -2.78 -9.88
C SER A 47 12.76 -3.80 -10.31
N PHE A 48 11.59 -3.74 -9.69
CA PHE A 48 10.51 -4.66 -10.01
C PHE A 48 9.16 -3.99 -9.82
N PRO A 49 8.13 -4.47 -10.53
CA PRO A 49 6.80 -3.88 -10.42
C PRO A 49 6.14 -4.26 -9.09
N VAL A 50 5.28 -3.36 -8.62
CA VAL A 50 4.45 -3.59 -7.45
C VAL A 50 3.03 -3.17 -7.78
N LYS A 51 2.07 -3.88 -7.22
CA LYS A 51 0.66 -3.58 -7.48
C LYS A 51 -0.12 -3.69 -6.18
N CYS A 52 -1.00 -2.72 -5.96
CA CYS A 52 -1.93 -2.73 -4.84
C CYS A 52 -3.33 -2.50 -5.37
N THR A 53 -4.30 -3.28 -4.93
CA THR A 53 -5.67 -3.14 -5.41
C THR A 53 -6.57 -2.68 -4.28
N LEU A 54 -7.27 -1.57 -4.50
CA LEU A 54 -8.27 -1.07 -3.57
C LEU A 54 -9.62 -1.65 -3.93
N GLU A 55 -10.24 -2.33 -2.98
CA GLU A 55 -11.57 -2.89 -3.18
C GLU A 55 -12.54 -2.39 -2.12
N ILE A 56 -13.69 -1.88 -2.58
CA ILE A 56 -14.82 -1.53 -1.71
C ILE A 56 -16.03 -2.25 -2.30
N PRO A 57 -16.27 -3.50 -1.89
CA PRO A 57 -17.32 -4.31 -2.52
C PRO A 57 -18.70 -3.70 -2.44
N SER A 58 -19.03 -3.04 -1.32
CA SER A 58 -20.34 -2.41 -1.13
C SER A 58 -20.58 -1.25 -2.09
N LEU A 59 -19.52 -0.67 -2.65
CA LEU A 59 -19.61 0.45 -3.56
C LEU A 59 -19.20 0.09 -4.99
N GLY A 60 -18.92 -1.19 -5.23
CA GLY A 60 -18.53 -1.64 -6.56
C GLY A 60 -17.19 -1.09 -7.02
N VAL A 61 -16.32 -0.74 -6.08
CA VAL A 61 -15.02 -0.17 -6.40
C VAL A 61 -13.94 -1.25 -6.40
N LYS A 62 -13.16 -1.27 -7.46
CA LYS A 62 -11.97 -2.14 -7.57
C LYS A 62 -10.99 -1.43 -8.46
N VAL A 63 -9.93 -0.88 -7.84
CA VAL A 63 -8.96 -0.05 -8.55
C VAL A 63 -7.55 -0.54 -8.27
N PRO A 64 -6.80 -0.93 -9.32
CA PRO A 64 -5.40 -1.29 -9.16
C PRO A 64 -4.52 -0.04 -9.16
N PHE A 65 -3.49 -0.06 -8.34
CA PHE A 65 -2.46 0.96 -8.31
C PHE A 65 -1.13 0.28 -8.62
N ASP A 66 -0.51 0.68 -9.71
CA ASP A 66 0.75 0.11 -10.17
C ASP A 66 1.89 1.05 -9.87
N GLY A 67 3.01 0.48 -9.45
CA GLY A 67 4.20 1.24 -9.17
C GLY A 67 5.44 0.42 -9.42
N GLU A 68 6.56 0.97 -9.04
CA GLU A 68 7.85 0.29 -9.20
C GLU A 68 8.67 0.47 -7.94
N ILE A 69 9.27 -0.62 -7.48
CA ILE A 69 10.20 -0.60 -6.36
C ILE A 69 11.60 -0.65 -6.92
N LYS A 70 12.44 0.27 -6.50
CA LYS A 70 13.84 0.35 -6.93
C LYS A 70 14.73 0.08 -5.73
N LEU A 71 15.68 -0.83 -5.90
CA LEU A 71 16.62 -1.18 -4.84
C LEU A 71 17.86 -0.29 -4.88
N LYS A 72 18.05 0.43 -5.99
CA LYS A 72 19.20 1.30 -6.13
C LYS A 72 18.91 2.50 -7.03
#